data_2e9737532df90e3b008c9467077b118e
#
_entry.id   2e9737532df90e3b008c9467077b118e
#
_cell.length_a   1.000
_cell.length_b   1.000
_cell.length_c   1.000
_cell.angle_alpha   90.00
_cell.angle_beta   90.00
_cell.angle_gamma   90.00
#
_symmetry.space_group_name_H-M   'P 1'
#
loop_
_entity.id
_entity.type
_entity.pdbx_description
1 polymer ?
#
loop_
_entity_poly.entity_id
_entity_poly.type
_entity_poly.pdbx_seq_one_letter_code
_entity_poly.pdbx_strand_id
1 'polypeptide(L)'
;YGIFVILRLFTGGFHANTYLSCNLVFLLVSLSTLGISKIMMYTNIYSIVAHIIIIFISAAVVIKFAPIENENKPLNFEKRIRNQKISRFLIIILSIFACIMFFFMRNIAITIALTLLSVSMLMVVSLIKPKEMKKSEQDQ
;
A
#
# COMPACT_ATOMS: atom_id res chain seq x y z
N TYR A 1 5.87 -1.51 10.41
CA TYR A 1 6.43 -2.54 9.54
C TYR A 1 5.46 -3.72 9.40
N GLY A 2 4.97 -4.31 10.49
CA GLY A 2 4.05 -5.46 10.45
C GLY A 2 2.79 -5.23 9.63
N ILE A 3 2.13 -4.08 9.80
CA ILE A 3 0.93 -3.69 9.04
C ILE A 3 1.20 -3.68 7.53
N PHE A 4 2.35 -3.15 7.13
CA PHE A 4 2.76 -3.10 5.74
C PHE A 4 2.96 -4.51 5.17
N VAL A 5 3.63 -5.40 5.91
CA VAL A 5 3.87 -6.79 5.49
C VAL A 5 2.56 -7.55 5.32
N ILE A 6 1.67 -7.45 6.32
CA ILE A 6 0.38 -8.13 6.31
C ILE A 6 -0.48 -7.65 5.13
N LEU A 7 -0.62 -6.35 4.95
CA LEU A 7 -1.37 -5.81 3.82
C LEU A 7 -0.81 -6.32 2.49
N ARG A 8 0.50 -6.28 2.31
CA ARG A 8 1.14 -6.69 1.08
C ARG A 8 0.95 -8.17 0.75
N LEU A 9 0.92 -9.04 1.75
CA LEU A 9 0.66 -10.47 1.56
C LEU A 9 -0.70 -10.72 0.89
N PHE A 10 -1.70 -9.94 1.21
CA PHE A 10 -3.06 -10.13 0.70
C PHE A 10 -3.42 -9.22 -0.48
N THR A 11 -2.86 -8.03 -0.57
CA THR A 11 -3.12 -7.11 -1.69
C THR A 11 -2.35 -7.50 -2.94
N GLY A 12 -1.28 -8.28 -2.82
CA GLY A 12 -0.33 -8.50 -3.92
C GLY A 12 0.47 -7.23 -4.20
N GLY A 13 0.99 -7.09 -5.39
CA GLY A 13 1.65 -5.88 -5.84
C GLY A 13 3.05 -6.11 -6.39
N PHE A 14 3.84 -5.04 -6.42
CA PHE A 14 5.16 -5.00 -7.03
C PHE A 14 6.09 -6.09 -6.50
N HIS A 15 6.51 -6.98 -7.39
CA HIS A 15 7.63 -7.88 -7.20
C HIS A 15 8.76 -7.46 -8.14
N ALA A 16 9.90 -7.10 -7.55
CA ALA A 16 11.12 -6.90 -8.33
C ALA A 16 11.67 -8.26 -8.81
N ASN A 17 12.43 -8.25 -9.89
CA ASN A 17 12.98 -9.46 -10.50
C ASN A 17 13.88 -10.28 -9.55
N THR A 18 14.41 -9.65 -8.52
CA THR A 18 15.24 -10.30 -7.50
C THR A 18 14.68 -10.04 -6.10
N TYR A 19 14.84 -11.02 -5.22
CA TYR A 19 14.45 -10.95 -3.82
C TYR A 19 15.11 -9.76 -3.09
N LEU A 20 16.36 -9.49 -3.42
CA LEU A 20 17.16 -8.41 -2.83
C LEU A 20 16.62 -7.04 -3.22
N SER A 21 16.30 -6.82 -4.50
CA SER A 21 15.68 -5.59 -4.99
C SER A 21 14.30 -5.33 -4.37
N CYS A 22 13.54 -6.41 -4.16
CA CYS A 22 12.24 -6.31 -3.50
C CYS A 22 12.37 -5.84 -2.05
N ASN A 23 13.32 -6.40 -1.29
CA ASN A 23 13.60 -6.00 0.08
C ASN A 23 14.14 -4.57 0.18
N LEU A 24 15.00 -4.17 -0.75
CA LEU A 24 15.59 -2.83 -0.77
C LEU A 24 14.54 -1.75 -1.04
N VAL A 25 13.66 -1.94 -2.02
CA VAL A 25 12.52 -1.04 -2.26
C VAL A 25 11.63 -0.95 -1.03
N PHE A 26 11.41 -2.05 -0.37
CA PHE A 26 10.61 -2.14 0.84
C PHE A 26 11.19 -1.32 2.00
N LEU A 27 12.50 -1.47 2.22
CA LEU A 27 13.23 -0.74 3.25
C LEU A 27 13.24 0.76 2.96
N LEU A 28 13.47 1.16 1.71
CA LEU A 28 13.44 2.57 1.29
C LEU A 28 12.05 3.19 1.50
N VAL A 29 10.98 2.50 1.11
CA VAL A 29 9.61 2.98 1.31
C VAL A 29 9.29 3.13 2.79
N SER A 30 9.70 2.16 3.62
CA SER A 30 9.48 2.22 5.07
C SER A 30 10.24 3.36 5.72
N LEU A 31 11.51 3.58 5.35
CA LEU A 31 12.32 4.71 5.85
C LEU A 31 11.75 6.05 5.42
N SER A 32 11.32 6.16 4.15
CA SER A 32 10.69 7.38 3.62
C SER A 32 9.40 7.70 4.37
N THR A 33 8.57 6.69 4.63
CA THR A 33 7.31 6.84 5.38
C THR A 33 7.58 7.36 6.80
N LEU A 34 8.59 6.81 7.49
CA LEU A 34 8.98 7.27 8.83
C LEU A 34 9.54 8.68 8.81
N GLY A 35 10.37 9.03 7.83
CA GLY A 35 10.93 10.36 7.66
C GLY A 35 9.84 11.41 7.43
N ILE A 36 8.93 11.15 6.49
CA ILE A 36 7.80 12.04 6.18
C ILE A 36 6.89 12.20 7.40
N SER A 37 6.61 11.09 8.12
CA SER A 37 5.80 11.13 9.34
C SER A 37 6.40 12.07 10.38
N LYS A 38 7.71 12.01 10.62
CA LYS A 38 8.41 12.91 11.56
C LYS A 38 8.36 14.37 11.11
N ILE A 39 8.56 14.64 9.82
CA ILE A 39 8.49 16.00 9.27
C ILE A 39 7.08 16.57 9.44
N MET A 40 6.06 15.83 9.08
CA MET A 40 4.66 16.23 9.22
C MET A 40 4.27 16.53 10.66
N MET A 41 4.82 15.78 11.59
CA MET A 41 4.63 16.05 13.03
C MET A 41 5.31 17.33 13.46
N TYR A 42 6.57 17.53 13.07
CA TYR A 42 7.35 18.71 13.47
C TYR A 42 6.73 20.00 12.92
N THR A 43 6.27 20.00 11.69
CA THR A 43 5.67 21.17 11.03
C THR A 43 4.22 21.45 11.44
N ASN A 44 3.59 20.53 12.16
CA ASN A 44 2.18 20.60 12.58
C ASN A 44 1.17 20.89 11.43
N ILE A 45 1.60 20.68 10.18
CA ILE A 45 0.79 20.93 8.97
C ILE A 45 -0.31 19.87 8.78
N TYR A 46 -0.14 18.70 9.40
CA TYR A 46 -1.03 17.56 9.20
C TYR A 46 -2.36 17.76 9.95
N SER A 47 -3.41 18.04 9.20
CA SER A 47 -4.76 18.23 9.72
C SER A 47 -5.59 16.92 9.70
N ILE A 48 -6.67 16.87 10.46
CA ILE A 48 -7.62 15.75 10.43
C ILE A 48 -8.24 15.56 9.04
N VAL A 49 -8.46 16.65 8.31
CA VAL A 49 -9.00 16.61 6.95
C VAL A 49 -8.03 15.90 6.01
N ALA A 50 -6.74 16.26 6.07
CA ALA A 50 -5.70 15.58 5.29
C ALA A 50 -5.61 14.09 5.64
N HIS A 51 -5.74 13.75 6.93
CA HIS A 51 -5.75 12.36 7.40
C HIS A 51 -6.89 11.54 6.78
N ILE A 52 -8.11 12.07 6.82
CA ILE A 52 -9.29 11.40 6.26
C ILE A 52 -9.13 11.24 4.74
N ILE A 53 -8.66 12.26 4.03
CA ILE A 53 -8.45 12.21 2.58
C ILE A 53 -7.44 11.12 2.21
N ILE A 54 -6.30 11.05 2.90
CA ILE A 54 -5.27 10.03 2.67
C ILE A 54 -5.82 8.63 2.88
N ILE A 55 -6.53 8.40 3.97
CA ILE A 55 -7.14 7.10 4.26
C ILE A 55 -8.16 6.74 3.19
N PHE A 56 -9.03 7.68 2.80
CA PHE A 56 -10.06 7.45 1.80
C PHE A 56 -9.47 7.07 0.44
N ILE A 57 -8.47 7.82 -0.02
CA ILE A 57 -7.78 7.54 -1.29
C ILE A 57 -7.11 6.16 -1.22
N SER A 58 -6.39 5.87 -0.15
CA SER A 58 -5.71 4.57 0.03
C SER A 58 -6.71 3.41 0.04
N ALA A 59 -7.81 3.55 0.76
CA ALA A 59 -8.86 2.54 0.81
C ALA A 59 -9.51 2.33 -0.56
N ALA A 60 -9.84 3.41 -1.29
CA ALA A 60 -10.44 3.33 -2.61
C ALA A 60 -9.54 2.59 -3.61
N VAL A 61 -8.23 2.88 -3.60
CA VAL A 61 -7.25 2.20 -4.45
C VAL A 61 -7.19 0.70 -4.12
N VAL A 62 -7.07 0.34 -2.85
CA VAL A 62 -6.98 -1.07 -2.44
C VAL A 62 -8.27 -1.81 -2.77
N ILE A 63 -9.44 -1.26 -2.48
CA ILE A 63 -10.73 -1.90 -2.75
C ILE A 63 -10.94 -2.13 -4.25
N LYS A 64 -10.50 -1.18 -5.10
CA LYS A 64 -10.67 -1.25 -6.54
C LYS A 64 -9.70 -2.21 -7.22
N PHE A 65 -8.44 -2.23 -6.78
CA PHE A 65 -7.36 -2.91 -7.50
C PHE A 65 -6.84 -4.18 -6.84
N ALA A 66 -7.13 -4.43 -5.55
CA ALA A 66 -6.70 -5.66 -4.89
C ALA A 66 -7.58 -6.86 -5.28
N PRO A 67 -6.98 -8.07 -5.41
CA PRO A 67 -5.56 -8.37 -5.42
C PRO A 67 -4.93 -8.17 -6.81
N ILE A 68 -3.68 -7.70 -6.84
CA ILE A 68 -2.90 -7.63 -8.07
C ILE A 68 -2.22 -8.97 -8.29
N GLU A 69 -2.48 -9.59 -9.43
CA GLU A 69 -1.86 -10.84 -9.83
C GLU A 69 -0.44 -10.58 -10.36
N ASN A 70 0.48 -11.49 -10.04
CA ASN A 70 1.79 -11.51 -10.63
C ASN A 70 1.79 -12.50 -11.82
N GLU A 71 2.24 -12.08 -12.98
CA GLU A 71 2.33 -12.91 -14.20
C GLU A 71 3.17 -14.17 -13.97
N ASN A 72 4.17 -14.11 -13.09
CA ASN A 72 5.04 -15.26 -12.75
C ASN A 72 4.39 -16.28 -11.81
N LYS A 73 3.25 -15.98 -11.19
CA LYS A 73 2.56 -16.87 -10.27
C LYS A 73 1.06 -16.58 -10.27
N PRO A 74 0.32 -17.09 -11.29
CA PRO A 74 -1.11 -16.87 -11.37
C PRO A 74 -1.80 -17.48 -10.15
N LEU A 75 -2.67 -16.71 -9.51
CA LEU A 75 -3.45 -17.15 -8.37
C LEU A 75 -4.62 -18.02 -8.89
N ASN A 76 -4.84 -19.15 -8.23
CA ASN A 76 -6.04 -19.94 -8.47
C ASN A 76 -7.30 -19.10 -8.15
N PHE A 77 -8.36 -19.24 -8.93
CA PHE A 77 -9.58 -18.42 -8.83
C PHE A 77 -10.12 -18.32 -7.40
N GLU A 78 -10.14 -19.42 -6.66
CA GLU A 78 -10.58 -19.45 -5.26
C GLU A 78 -9.68 -18.62 -4.33
N LYS A 79 -8.36 -18.72 -4.52
CA LYS A 79 -7.38 -17.94 -3.76
C LYS A 79 -7.49 -16.45 -4.06
N ARG A 80 -7.79 -16.09 -5.31
CA ARG A 80 -8.02 -14.71 -5.73
C ARG A 80 -9.20 -14.09 -4.99
N ILE A 81 -10.35 -14.75 -5.00
CA ILE A 81 -11.55 -14.26 -4.31
C ILE A 81 -11.31 -14.13 -2.80
N ARG A 82 -10.67 -15.15 -2.21
CA ARG A 82 -10.34 -15.12 -0.78
C ARG A 82 -9.42 -13.95 -0.44
N ASN A 83 -8.35 -13.75 -1.18
CA ASN A 83 -7.42 -12.66 -0.94
C ASN A 83 -8.07 -11.28 -1.14
N GLN A 84 -8.98 -11.16 -2.11
CA GLN A 84 -9.75 -9.93 -2.32
C GLN A 84 -10.63 -9.60 -1.13
N LYS A 85 -11.35 -10.57 -0.58
CA LYS A 85 -12.19 -10.38 0.61
C LYS A 85 -11.33 -9.99 1.82
N ILE A 86 -10.21 -10.67 2.03
CA ILE A 86 -9.29 -10.39 3.14
C ILE A 86 -8.68 -8.99 3.00
N SER A 87 -8.23 -8.60 1.81
CA SER A 87 -7.66 -7.27 1.57
C SER A 87 -8.65 -6.15 1.86
N ARG A 88 -9.91 -6.32 1.40
CA ARG A 88 -10.97 -5.34 1.65
C ARG A 88 -11.31 -5.25 3.14
N PHE A 89 -11.39 -6.36 3.82
CA PHE A 89 -11.66 -6.40 5.26
C PHE A 89 -10.51 -5.75 6.06
N LEU A 90 -9.27 -6.08 5.74
CA LEU A 90 -8.08 -5.51 6.37
C LEU A 90 -7.99 -3.99 6.19
N ILE A 91 -8.20 -3.49 4.98
CA ILE A 91 -8.11 -2.03 4.74
C ILE A 91 -9.19 -1.27 5.50
N ILE A 92 -10.40 -1.81 5.60
CA ILE A 92 -11.49 -1.18 6.35
C ILE A 92 -11.14 -1.14 7.84
N ILE A 93 -10.70 -2.25 8.42
CA ILE A 93 -10.32 -2.30 9.85
C ILE A 93 -9.17 -1.33 10.12
N LEU A 94 -8.12 -1.34 9.30
CA LEU A 94 -6.97 -0.45 9.49
C LEU A 94 -7.33 1.02 9.31
N SER A 95 -8.27 1.34 8.41
CA SER A 95 -8.77 2.69 8.22
C SER A 95 -9.52 3.19 9.45
N ILE A 96 -10.42 2.37 10.00
CA ILE A 96 -11.15 2.68 11.24
C ILE A 96 -10.17 2.84 12.40
N PHE A 97 -9.22 1.91 12.53
CA PHE A 97 -8.21 1.97 13.58
C PHE A 97 -7.33 3.22 13.48
N ALA A 98 -6.93 3.63 12.28
CA ALA A 98 -6.17 4.85 12.05
C ALA A 98 -6.97 6.11 12.44
N CYS A 99 -8.27 6.15 12.13
CA CYS A 99 -9.14 7.25 12.52
C CYS A 99 -9.30 7.35 14.07
N ILE A 100 -9.48 6.21 14.74
CA ILE A 100 -9.58 6.19 16.21
C ILE A 100 -8.25 6.63 16.84
N MET A 101 -7.12 6.09 16.35
CA MET A 101 -5.79 6.43 16.87
C MET A 101 -5.41 7.90 16.65
N PHE A 102 -6.04 8.59 15.71
CA PHE A 102 -5.80 10.03 15.51
C PHE A 102 -6.15 10.87 16.73
N PHE A 103 -7.16 10.47 17.49
CA PHE A 103 -7.59 11.16 18.71
C PHE A 103 -6.72 10.82 19.92
N PHE A 104 -6.19 9.61 19.99
CA PHE A 104 -5.40 9.14 21.14
C PHE A 104 -3.89 9.35 20.95
N MET A 105 -3.38 8.97 19.77
CA MET A 105 -1.95 8.97 19.46
C MET A 105 -1.73 9.42 18.02
N ARG A 106 -1.76 10.72 17.79
CA ARG A 106 -1.63 11.36 16.48
C ARG A 106 -0.43 10.84 15.68
N ASN A 107 0.70 10.60 16.36
CA ASN A 107 1.93 10.11 15.73
C ASN A 107 1.76 8.74 15.08
N ILE A 108 1.10 7.83 15.79
CA ILE A 108 0.83 6.47 15.30
C ILE A 108 -0.17 6.52 14.15
N ALA A 109 -1.22 7.33 14.27
CA ALA A 109 -2.21 7.51 13.23
C ALA A 109 -1.62 8.02 11.91
N ILE A 110 -0.75 9.04 11.97
CA ILE A 110 -0.04 9.57 10.79
C ILE A 110 0.79 8.46 10.13
N THR A 111 1.54 7.71 10.92
CA THR A 111 2.38 6.62 10.41
C THR A 111 1.54 5.53 9.74
N ILE A 112 0.40 5.16 10.32
CA ILE A 112 -0.52 4.18 9.73
C ILE A 112 -1.08 4.71 8.40
N ALA A 113 -1.57 5.94 8.35
CA ALA A 113 -2.14 6.54 7.15
C ALA A 113 -1.11 6.61 6.01
N LEU A 114 0.12 7.04 6.30
CA LEU A 114 1.21 7.05 5.32
C LEU A 114 1.62 5.65 4.87
N THR A 115 1.55 4.66 5.74
CA THR A 115 1.80 3.26 5.39
C THR A 115 0.73 2.75 4.42
N LEU A 116 -0.54 3.04 4.66
CA LEU A 116 -1.64 2.69 3.76
C LEU A 116 -1.47 3.36 2.40
N LEU A 117 -1.08 4.63 2.39
CA LEU A 117 -0.79 5.37 1.17
C LEU A 117 0.37 4.74 0.39
N SER A 118 1.45 4.37 1.06
CA SER A 118 2.62 3.74 0.44
C SER A 118 2.27 2.39 -0.20
N VAL A 119 1.46 1.57 0.48
CA VAL A 119 0.96 0.30 -0.10
C VAL A 119 0.12 0.57 -1.34
N SER A 120 -0.81 1.53 -1.29
CA SER A 120 -1.65 1.87 -2.43
C SER A 120 -0.84 2.40 -3.62
N MET A 121 0.19 3.21 -3.37
CA MET A 121 1.10 3.69 -4.42
C MET A 121 1.89 2.54 -5.07
N LEU A 122 2.43 1.61 -4.29
CA LEU A 122 3.12 0.43 -4.83
C LEU A 122 2.20 -0.45 -5.68
N MET A 123 0.92 -0.55 -5.32
CA MET A 123 -0.08 -1.24 -6.13
C MET A 123 -0.28 -0.56 -7.48
N VAL A 124 -0.42 0.77 -7.50
CA VAL A 124 -0.58 1.54 -8.75
C VAL A 124 0.65 1.39 -9.64
N VAL A 125 1.85 1.51 -9.08
CA VAL A 125 3.11 1.30 -9.81
C VAL A 125 3.18 -0.10 -10.42
N SER A 126 2.74 -1.11 -9.69
CA SER A 126 2.68 -2.49 -10.18
C SER A 126 1.73 -2.68 -11.37
N LEU A 127 0.67 -1.88 -11.46
CA LEU A 127 -0.26 -1.93 -12.59
C LEU A 127 0.28 -1.25 -13.86
N ILE A 128 1.15 -0.26 -13.70
CA ILE A 128 1.70 0.51 -14.83
C ILE A 128 2.84 -0.25 -15.51
N LYS A 129 3.70 -0.89 -14.74
CA LYS A 129 4.93 -1.55 -15.23
C LYS A 129 4.71 -2.67 -16.27
N PRO A 130 3.70 -3.55 -16.18
CA PRO A 130 3.48 -4.60 -17.19
C PRO A 130 3.06 -4.07 -18.56
N LYS A 131 2.46 -2.88 -18.62
CA LYS A 131 2.03 -2.28 -19.91
C LYS A 131 3.19 -1.74 -20.72
N GLU A 132 4.24 -1.25 -20.09
CA GLU A 132 5.41 -0.70 -20.80
C GLU A 132 6.30 -1.82 -21.37
N MET A 133 6.46 -2.94 -20.67
CA MET A 133 7.26 -4.07 -21.19
C MET A 133 6.63 -4.73 -22.43
N LYS A 134 5.29 -4.89 -22.44
CA LYS A 134 4.59 -5.42 -23.63
C LYS A 134 4.66 -4.50 -24.85
N LYS A 135 4.79 -3.19 -24.65
CA LYS A 135 4.91 -2.23 -25.75
C LYS A 135 6.31 -2.27 -26.37
N SER A 136 7.35 -2.48 -25.57
CA SER A 136 8.73 -2.56 -26.08
C SER A 136 9.03 -3.89 -26.80
N GLU A 137 8.31 -4.97 -26.51
CA GLU A 137 8.42 -6.25 -27.21
C GLU A 137 7.64 -6.28 -28.55
N GLN A 138 6.63 -5.43 -28.71
CA GLN A 138 5.90 -5.31 -29.99
C GLN A 138 6.57 -4.38 -31.01
N ASP A 139 7.49 -3.52 -30.53
CA ASP A 139 8.24 -2.56 -31.37
C ASP A 139 9.63 -3.10 -31.81
N GLN A 140 9.96 -4.37 -31.52
CA GLN A 140 11.14 -5.12 -32.01
C GLN A 140 10.75 -6.23 -32.99
#